data_3cd0f9597744bcbc35f524548b4dc63f
#
_entry.id   3cd0f9597744bcbc35f524548b4dc63f
#
_cell.length_a   1.000
_cell.length_b   1.000
_cell.length_c   1.000
_cell.angle_alpha   90.00
_cell.angle_beta   90.00
_cell.angle_gamma   90.00
#
_symmetry.space_group_name_H-M   'P 1'
#
loop_
_entity.id
_entity.type
_entity.pdbx_description
1 polymer ?
#
loop_
_entity_poly.entity_id
_entity_poly.type
_entity_poly.pdbx_seq_one_letter_code
_entity_poly.pdbx_strand_id
1 'polypeptide(L)'
;VRRKKNFDDNYSIESVSATCRQYGIKRADVYNYIKDNQCSKEEAIRYYIAVKNKIGTGSITFEGVKYVDVRECCRKLGISYRWVCDRIIYKNAGVDETLFYYKTEKEKWQKMSEEPIYLEDGTKYDNLHDFCRVLKIRQTDIYGYIYRHDCSVQEAADFYASRQAAVDKEMIQIGEMVYTDLQKCCKEQGILYRWVCNKMLRENITASEAVKYYIRKNEKKQLKAQRKAALKEKGKMPEPQRVVVMAQEYV
;
A
#
# COMPACT_ATOMS: atom_id res chain seq x y z
N VAL A 1 7.63 11.03 9.44
CA VAL A 1 7.16 11.92 10.54
C VAL A 1 5.71 12.23 10.30
N ARG A 2 4.76 11.63 11.09
CA ARG A 2 3.33 11.91 10.98
C ARG A 2 3.07 13.33 11.48
N ARG A 3 2.60 14.21 10.59
CA ARG A 3 2.11 15.53 10.99
C ARG A 3 0.87 15.34 11.87
N LYS A 4 0.91 15.79 13.13
CA LYS A 4 -0.28 15.93 13.97
C LYS A 4 -1.24 16.90 13.27
N LYS A 5 -2.44 16.42 13.00
CA LYS A 5 -3.50 17.17 12.33
C LYS A 5 -4.23 17.97 13.39
N ASN A 6 -4.16 19.30 13.34
CA ASN A 6 -4.95 20.16 14.21
C ASN A 6 -6.40 20.12 13.73
N PHE A 7 -7.23 19.37 14.43
CA PHE A 7 -8.67 19.47 14.39
C PHE A 7 -9.13 20.16 15.67
N ASP A 8 -10.15 21.04 15.58
CA ASP A 8 -10.71 21.71 16.75
C ASP A 8 -11.21 20.70 17.79
N ASP A 9 -10.72 20.81 19.02
CA ASP A 9 -10.79 19.78 20.07
C ASP A 9 -12.13 19.69 20.81
N ASN A 10 -13.21 20.34 20.32
CA ASN A 10 -14.43 20.54 21.10
C ASN A 10 -15.55 19.51 20.93
N TYR A 11 -15.29 18.31 20.37
CA TYR A 11 -16.32 17.28 20.22
C TYR A 11 -16.02 16.03 21.04
N SER A 12 -16.77 15.83 22.12
CA SER A 12 -16.87 14.54 22.80
C SER A 12 -17.82 13.62 22.00
N ILE A 13 -17.32 12.46 21.55
CA ILE A 13 -18.09 11.50 20.75
C ILE A 13 -18.61 10.40 21.65
N GLU A 14 -19.86 10.52 22.09
CA GLU A 14 -20.50 9.53 22.95
C GLU A 14 -20.69 8.16 22.25
N SER A 15 -21.00 8.16 20.93
CA SER A 15 -21.19 6.94 20.15
C SER A 15 -20.91 7.17 18.67
N VAL A 16 -19.99 6.35 18.08
CA VAL A 16 -19.70 6.35 16.63
C VAL A 16 -20.99 6.20 15.81
N SER A 17 -21.91 5.34 16.24
CA SER A 17 -23.15 5.06 15.50
C SER A 17 -24.13 6.22 15.53
N ALA A 18 -24.26 6.92 16.67
CA ALA A 18 -25.10 8.09 16.80
C ALA A 18 -24.57 9.25 15.97
N THR A 19 -23.27 9.53 16.09
CA THR A 19 -22.60 10.59 15.33
C THR A 19 -22.65 10.33 13.82
N CYS A 20 -22.41 9.10 13.38
CA CYS A 20 -22.52 8.75 11.96
C CYS A 20 -23.95 8.96 11.42
N ARG A 21 -25.00 8.64 12.20
CA ARG A 21 -26.39 8.91 11.82
C ARG A 21 -26.68 10.41 11.74
N GLN A 22 -26.29 11.16 12.77
CA GLN A 22 -26.48 12.60 12.85
C GLN A 22 -25.89 13.32 11.64
N TYR A 23 -24.68 12.96 11.26
CA TYR A 23 -23.97 13.59 10.14
C TYR A 23 -24.16 12.87 8.79
N GLY A 24 -24.99 11.81 8.72
CA GLY A 24 -25.20 11.05 7.48
C GLY A 24 -23.91 10.44 6.92
N ILE A 25 -23.01 9.99 7.79
CA ILE A 25 -21.74 9.34 7.46
C ILE A 25 -21.94 7.82 7.49
N LYS A 26 -21.41 7.11 6.50
CA LYS A 26 -21.47 5.65 6.50
C LYS A 26 -20.47 5.09 7.52
N ARG A 27 -20.95 4.28 8.49
CA ARG A 27 -20.11 3.63 9.51
C ARG A 27 -18.95 2.85 8.89
N ALA A 28 -19.18 2.13 7.80
CA ALA A 28 -18.16 1.36 7.10
C ALA A 28 -17.00 2.25 6.63
N ASP A 29 -17.28 3.44 6.11
CA ASP A 29 -16.24 4.37 5.66
C ASP A 29 -15.35 4.81 6.83
N VAL A 30 -15.95 5.08 8.02
CA VAL A 30 -15.21 5.45 9.23
C VAL A 30 -14.27 4.32 9.68
N TYR A 31 -14.77 3.07 9.75
CA TYR A 31 -13.93 1.93 10.16
C TYR A 31 -12.82 1.61 9.16
N ASN A 32 -13.09 1.73 7.87
CA ASN A 32 -12.06 1.58 6.83
C ASN A 32 -10.99 2.67 6.97
N TYR A 33 -11.39 3.91 7.22
CA TYR A 33 -10.45 5.01 7.43
C TYR A 33 -9.56 4.78 8.66
N ILE A 34 -10.14 4.31 9.78
CA ILE A 34 -9.38 3.95 11.00
C ILE A 34 -8.34 2.87 10.69
N LYS A 35 -8.76 1.80 9.98
CA LYS A 35 -7.87 0.69 9.62
C LYS A 35 -6.72 1.14 8.74
N ASP A 36 -7.00 1.94 7.72
CA ASP A 36 -6.02 2.38 6.73
C ASP A 36 -5.04 3.43 7.27
N ASN A 37 -5.52 4.31 8.17
CA ASN A 37 -4.72 5.41 8.71
C ASN A 37 -4.22 5.16 10.14
N GLN A 38 -4.63 4.06 10.78
CA GLN A 38 -4.28 3.72 12.17
C GLN A 38 -4.55 4.91 13.14
N CYS A 39 -5.68 5.59 12.95
CA CYS A 39 -6.10 6.75 13.73
C CYS A 39 -7.20 6.40 14.73
N SER A 40 -7.55 7.32 15.63
CA SER A 40 -8.67 7.16 16.57
C SER A 40 -10.02 7.22 15.86
N LYS A 41 -11.08 6.77 16.55
CA LYS A 41 -12.46 6.88 16.06
C LYS A 41 -12.89 8.34 15.91
N GLU A 42 -12.47 9.15 16.85
CA GLU A 42 -12.71 10.59 16.92
C GLU A 42 -12.08 11.30 15.72
N GLU A 43 -10.81 11.02 15.42
CA GLU A 43 -10.12 11.58 14.26
C GLU A 43 -10.80 11.19 12.94
N ALA A 44 -11.20 9.94 12.80
CA ALA A 44 -11.90 9.48 11.61
C ALA A 44 -13.27 10.18 11.41
N ILE A 45 -14.04 10.34 12.48
CA ILE A 45 -15.34 11.02 12.41
C ILE A 45 -15.17 12.50 12.09
N ARG A 46 -14.24 13.20 12.77
CA ARG A 46 -13.93 14.61 12.47
C ARG A 46 -13.51 14.81 11.03
N TYR A 47 -12.70 13.89 10.48
CA TYR A 47 -12.34 13.91 9.06
C TYR A 47 -13.59 13.88 8.18
N TYR A 48 -14.52 12.95 8.39
CA TYR A 48 -15.71 12.84 7.55
C TYR A 48 -16.71 14.01 7.75
N ILE A 49 -16.81 14.58 8.93
CA ILE A 49 -17.58 15.81 9.17
C ILE A 49 -16.95 16.96 8.36
N ALA A 50 -15.63 17.12 8.42
CA ALA A 50 -14.92 18.15 7.65
C ALA A 50 -15.09 17.95 6.13
N VAL A 51 -15.01 16.69 5.66
CA VAL A 51 -15.29 16.35 4.25
C VAL A 51 -16.70 16.82 3.86
N LYS A 52 -17.71 16.47 4.66
CA LYS A 52 -19.11 16.82 4.36
C LYS A 52 -19.33 18.34 4.35
N ASN A 53 -18.75 19.05 5.31
CA ASN A 53 -18.89 20.49 5.42
C ASN A 53 -18.19 21.26 4.28
N LYS A 54 -16.99 20.80 3.85
CA LYS A 54 -16.23 21.48 2.79
C LYS A 54 -16.64 21.07 1.37
N ILE A 55 -16.99 19.82 1.15
CA ILE A 55 -17.31 19.30 -0.18
C ILE A 55 -18.81 19.46 -0.50
N GLY A 56 -19.65 19.50 0.55
CA GLY A 56 -21.10 19.52 0.41
C GLY A 56 -21.67 18.16 -0.06
N THR A 57 -23.00 18.11 -0.14
CA THR A 57 -23.76 16.93 -0.61
C THR A 57 -24.61 17.24 -1.83
N GLY A 58 -24.45 18.43 -2.37
CA GLY A 58 -25.26 18.94 -3.49
C GLY A 58 -24.64 18.68 -4.86
N SER A 59 -25.44 18.99 -5.89
CA SER A 59 -24.99 18.93 -7.29
C SER A 59 -23.85 19.92 -7.54
N ILE A 60 -22.89 19.50 -8.34
CA ILE A 60 -21.79 20.34 -8.80
C ILE A 60 -21.80 20.43 -10.33
N THR A 61 -21.25 21.52 -10.86
CA THR A 61 -21.00 21.65 -12.30
C THR A 61 -19.51 21.76 -12.50
N PHE A 62 -18.92 20.79 -13.22
CA PHE A 62 -17.50 20.78 -13.52
C PHE A 62 -17.31 20.72 -15.04
N GLU A 63 -16.54 21.66 -15.60
CA GLU A 63 -16.33 21.83 -17.06
C GLU A 63 -17.66 21.84 -17.86
N GLY A 64 -18.67 22.51 -17.34
CA GLY A 64 -19.98 22.64 -18.01
C GLY A 64 -20.89 21.41 -17.87
N VAL A 65 -20.42 20.31 -17.28
CA VAL A 65 -21.20 19.09 -17.03
C VAL A 65 -21.73 19.09 -15.59
N LYS A 66 -23.03 18.84 -15.44
CA LYS A 66 -23.69 18.76 -14.13
C LYS A 66 -23.62 17.34 -13.58
N TYR A 67 -23.18 17.20 -12.35
CA TYR A 67 -23.09 15.94 -11.61
C TYR A 67 -23.97 16.02 -10.34
N VAL A 68 -24.48 14.89 -9.89
CA VAL A 68 -25.30 14.80 -8.68
C VAL A 68 -24.50 15.20 -7.43
N ASP A 69 -23.22 14.80 -7.39
CA ASP A 69 -22.27 15.18 -6.34
C ASP A 69 -20.82 15.02 -6.81
N VAL A 70 -19.86 15.43 -5.98
CA VAL A 70 -18.41 15.29 -6.23
C VAL A 70 -17.99 13.82 -6.40
N ARG A 71 -18.66 12.88 -5.72
CA ARG A 71 -18.34 11.44 -5.81
C ARG A 71 -18.68 10.90 -7.20
N GLU A 72 -19.84 11.30 -7.75
CA GLU A 72 -20.19 10.92 -9.12
C GLU A 72 -19.22 11.52 -10.14
N CYS A 73 -18.88 12.80 -9.98
CA CYS A 73 -17.88 13.46 -10.83
C CYS A 73 -16.55 12.70 -10.82
N CYS A 74 -16.02 12.38 -9.64
CA CYS A 74 -14.79 11.59 -9.49
C CYS A 74 -14.89 10.23 -10.19
N ARG A 75 -16.02 9.53 -10.03
CA ARG A 75 -16.27 8.23 -10.66
C ARG A 75 -16.27 8.34 -12.19
N LYS A 76 -16.93 9.35 -12.75
CA LYS A 76 -16.99 9.60 -14.19
C LYS A 76 -15.61 9.98 -14.77
N LEU A 77 -14.84 10.77 -14.05
CA LEU A 77 -13.48 11.15 -14.43
C LEU A 77 -12.44 10.03 -14.17
N GLY A 78 -12.83 8.95 -13.45
CA GLY A 78 -11.91 7.89 -13.05
C GLY A 78 -10.83 8.38 -12.07
N ILE A 79 -11.21 9.30 -11.16
CA ILE A 79 -10.35 9.90 -10.14
C ILE A 79 -10.75 9.34 -8.78
N SER A 80 -9.78 9.14 -7.89
CA SER A 80 -10.06 8.71 -6.52
C SER A 80 -10.76 9.81 -5.73
N TYR A 81 -12.02 9.59 -5.35
CA TYR A 81 -12.78 10.49 -4.47
C TYR A 81 -12.03 10.77 -3.15
N ARG A 82 -11.36 9.77 -2.58
CA ARG A 82 -10.57 9.92 -1.36
C ARG A 82 -9.43 10.93 -1.53
N TRP A 83 -8.69 10.86 -2.64
CA TRP A 83 -7.61 11.82 -2.91
C TRP A 83 -8.13 13.24 -3.06
N VAL A 84 -9.30 13.39 -3.71
CA VAL A 84 -9.98 14.68 -3.82
C VAL A 84 -10.34 15.21 -2.43
N CYS A 85 -10.96 14.38 -1.58
CA CYS A 85 -11.27 14.76 -0.20
C CYS A 85 -10.02 15.14 0.60
N ASP A 86 -8.97 14.33 0.53
CA ASP A 86 -7.72 14.59 1.25
C ASP A 86 -7.10 15.92 0.84
N ARG A 87 -7.07 16.23 -0.46
CA ARG A 87 -6.53 17.50 -0.94
C ARG A 87 -7.35 18.71 -0.47
N ILE A 88 -8.69 18.62 -0.56
CA ILE A 88 -9.58 19.68 -0.11
C ILE A 88 -9.43 19.92 1.40
N ILE A 89 -9.35 18.86 2.20
CA ILE A 89 -9.24 18.96 3.66
C ILE A 89 -7.86 19.43 4.10
N TYR A 90 -6.79 18.84 3.55
CA TYR A 90 -5.44 19.08 4.05
C TYR A 90 -4.68 20.21 3.35
N LYS A 91 -5.05 20.51 2.09
CA LYS A 91 -4.46 21.61 1.33
C LYS A 91 -5.35 22.84 1.30
N ASN A 92 -6.57 22.73 1.85
CA ASN A 92 -7.60 23.78 1.81
C ASN A 92 -7.91 24.27 0.38
N ALA A 93 -7.80 23.37 -0.61
CA ALA A 93 -8.06 23.67 -2.01
C ALA A 93 -9.56 23.67 -2.30
N GLY A 94 -9.98 24.41 -3.34
CA GLY A 94 -11.35 24.37 -3.85
C GLY A 94 -11.70 23.02 -4.48
N VAL A 95 -13.00 22.73 -4.61
CA VAL A 95 -13.47 21.48 -5.24
C VAL A 95 -13.05 21.45 -6.72
N ASP A 96 -13.37 22.50 -7.47
CA ASP A 96 -13.08 22.56 -8.92
C ASP A 96 -11.56 22.55 -9.19
N GLU A 97 -10.79 23.31 -8.43
CA GLU A 97 -9.32 23.29 -8.48
C GLU A 97 -8.76 21.89 -8.27
N THR A 98 -9.32 21.17 -7.30
CA THR A 98 -8.87 19.82 -6.97
C THR A 98 -9.24 18.81 -8.04
N LEU A 99 -10.45 18.88 -8.58
CA LEU A 99 -10.90 18.01 -9.68
C LEU A 99 -10.06 18.25 -10.93
N PHE A 100 -9.82 19.51 -11.28
CA PHE A 100 -8.98 19.88 -12.41
C PHE A 100 -7.54 19.37 -12.24
N TYR A 101 -6.95 19.55 -11.05
CA TYR A 101 -5.62 19.05 -10.74
C TYR A 101 -5.51 17.54 -10.98
N TYR A 102 -6.42 16.74 -10.41
CA TYR A 102 -6.34 15.29 -10.57
C TYR A 102 -6.70 14.81 -11.97
N LYS A 103 -7.57 15.51 -12.68
CA LYS A 103 -7.84 15.23 -14.09
C LYS A 103 -6.59 15.43 -14.94
N THR A 104 -5.94 16.59 -14.81
CA THR A 104 -4.70 16.91 -15.54
C THR A 104 -3.57 15.95 -15.21
N GLU A 105 -3.38 15.61 -13.93
CA GLU A 105 -2.39 14.61 -13.53
C GLU A 105 -2.69 13.24 -14.15
N LYS A 106 -3.95 12.81 -14.17
CA LYS A 106 -4.34 11.54 -14.79
C LYS A 106 -4.04 11.53 -16.28
N GLU A 107 -4.40 12.60 -17.01
CA GLU A 107 -4.14 12.75 -18.45
C GLU A 107 -2.63 12.73 -18.74
N LYS A 108 -1.83 13.44 -17.95
CA LYS A 108 -0.37 13.41 -18.02
C LYS A 108 0.18 12.00 -17.87
N TRP A 109 -0.24 11.27 -16.84
CA TRP A 109 0.22 9.89 -16.59
C TRP A 109 -0.25 8.93 -17.68
N GLN A 110 -1.47 9.10 -18.18
CA GLN A 110 -1.98 8.30 -19.28
C GLN A 110 -1.14 8.51 -20.54
N LYS A 111 -0.91 9.76 -20.95
CA LYS A 111 -0.06 10.10 -22.09
C LYS A 111 1.34 9.49 -21.93
N MET A 112 1.98 9.69 -20.78
CA MET A 112 3.30 9.13 -20.50
C MET A 112 3.32 7.60 -20.56
N SER A 113 2.22 6.93 -20.19
CA SER A 113 2.14 5.46 -20.23
C SER A 113 1.93 4.90 -21.63
N GLU A 114 1.45 5.70 -22.57
CA GLU A 114 1.19 5.32 -23.98
C GLU A 114 2.41 5.57 -24.88
N GLU A 115 3.41 6.34 -24.42
CA GLU A 115 4.62 6.62 -25.18
C GLU A 115 5.48 5.34 -25.34
N PRO A 116 6.03 5.07 -26.54
CA PRO A 116 6.92 3.94 -26.75
C PRO A 116 8.24 4.13 -26.02
N ILE A 117 8.81 3.03 -25.54
CA ILE A 117 10.08 3.00 -24.82
C ILE A 117 11.13 2.34 -25.71
N TYR A 118 12.30 2.96 -25.84
CA TYR A 118 13.43 2.48 -26.64
C TYR A 118 14.65 2.29 -25.73
N LEU A 119 15.10 1.04 -25.55
CA LEU A 119 16.28 0.78 -24.78
C LEU A 119 17.58 0.95 -25.60
N GLU A 120 18.69 1.15 -24.92
CA GLU A 120 20.02 1.32 -25.56
C GLU A 120 20.44 0.12 -26.44
N ASP A 121 19.96 -1.08 -26.13
CA ASP A 121 20.22 -2.29 -26.91
C ASP A 121 19.38 -2.40 -28.20
N GLY A 122 18.56 -1.40 -28.49
CA GLY A 122 17.64 -1.35 -29.64
C GLY A 122 16.28 -2.01 -29.39
N THR A 123 16.04 -2.56 -28.20
CA THR A 123 14.75 -3.15 -27.86
C THR A 123 13.68 -2.06 -27.75
N LYS A 124 12.53 -2.27 -28.42
CA LYS A 124 11.38 -1.37 -28.38
C LYS A 124 10.22 -2.02 -27.65
N TYR A 125 9.56 -1.22 -26.81
CA TYR A 125 8.26 -1.55 -26.20
C TYR A 125 7.22 -0.53 -26.67
N ASP A 126 6.02 -0.99 -26.98
CA ASP A 126 4.97 -0.13 -27.50
C ASP A 126 4.46 0.88 -26.46
N ASN A 127 4.58 0.55 -25.19
CA ASN A 127 4.15 1.40 -24.08
C ASN A 127 4.75 0.92 -22.75
N LEU A 128 4.58 1.73 -21.70
CA LEU A 128 5.06 1.42 -20.35
C LEU A 128 4.45 0.12 -19.77
N HIS A 129 3.22 -0.22 -20.13
CA HIS A 129 2.59 -1.45 -19.64
C HIS A 129 3.32 -2.70 -20.15
N ASP A 130 3.64 -2.73 -21.45
CA ASP A 130 4.38 -3.83 -22.07
C ASP A 130 5.79 -3.94 -21.53
N PHE A 131 6.49 -2.82 -21.37
CA PHE A 131 7.79 -2.78 -20.71
C PHE A 131 7.73 -3.40 -19.30
N CYS A 132 6.79 -2.95 -18.48
CA CYS A 132 6.63 -3.46 -17.12
C CYS A 132 6.26 -4.94 -17.06
N ARG A 133 5.45 -5.42 -18.01
CA ARG A 133 5.04 -6.82 -18.11
C ARG A 133 6.23 -7.73 -18.45
N VAL A 134 7.04 -7.35 -19.43
CA VAL A 134 8.21 -8.12 -19.85
C VAL A 134 9.26 -8.19 -18.75
N LEU A 135 9.60 -7.05 -18.14
CA LEU A 135 10.58 -6.99 -17.05
C LEU A 135 10.02 -7.39 -15.68
N LYS A 136 8.71 -7.74 -15.60
CA LYS A 136 8.03 -8.12 -14.35
C LYS A 136 8.11 -7.04 -13.25
N ILE A 137 8.13 -5.77 -13.64
CA ILE A 137 8.15 -4.59 -12.77
C ILE A 137 6.73 -4.03 -12.64
N ARG A 138 6.40 -3.39 -11.52
CA ARG A 138 5.12 -2.69 -11.38
C ARG A 138 5.22 -1.28 -11.96
N GLN A 139 4.20 -0.86 -12.69
CA GLN A 139 4.10 0.54 -13.15
C GLN A 139 4.21 1.54 -11.98
N THR A 140 3.63 1.20 -10.81
CA THR A 140 3.72 2.02 -9.60
C THR A 140 5.15 2.23 -9.10
N ASP A 141 6.05 1.29 -9.37
CA ASP A 141 7.46 1.43 -8.98
C ASP A 141 8.17 2.40 -9.93
N ILE A 142 7.87 2.34 -11.24
CA ILE A 142 8.36 3.30 -12.27
C ILE A 142 7.84 4.71 -11.96
N TYR A 143 6.53 4.87 -11.77
CA TYR A 143 5.94 6.18 -11.43
C TYR A 143 6.53 6.74 -10.12
N GLY A 144 6.73 5.89 -9.12
CA GLY A 144 7.37 6.29 -7.87
C GLY A 144 8.84 6.70 -8.06
N TYR A 145 9.54 6.13 -9.03
CA TYR A 145 10.90 6.54 -9.39
C TYR A 145 10.89 7.89 -10.09
N ILE A 146 10.06 8.05 -11.14
CA ILE A 146 9.88 9.31 -11.87
C ILE A 146 9.57 10.46 -10.91
N TYR A 147 8.61 10.25 -9.99
CA TYR A 147 8.22 11.27 -9.02
C TYR A 147 9.34 11.68 -8.05
N ARG A 148 10.19 10.73 -7.64
CA ARG A 148 11.28 11.00 -6.68
C ARG A 148 12.50 11.64 -7.32
N HIS A 149 12.75 11.34 -8.59
CA HIS A 149 13.95 11.75 -9.31
C HIS A 149 13.69 12.85 -10.34
N ASP A 150 12.41 13.24 -10.51
CA ASP A 150 11.96 14.22 -11.48
C ASP A 150 12.50 13.96 -12.90
N CYS A 151 12.40 12.67 -13.32
CA CYS A 151 12.94 12.19 -14.58
C CYS A 151 11.84 11.76 -15.55
N SER A 152 12.19 11.53 -16.81
CA SER A 152 11.29 11.02 -17.85
C SER A 152 10.96 9.54 -17.68
N VAL A 153 9.94 9.06 -18.39
CA VAL A 153 9.62 7.61 -18.46
C VAL A 153 10.77 6.85 -19.09
N GLN A 154 11.42 7.41 -20.12
CA GLN A 154 12.55 6.80 -20.79
C GLN A 154 13.74 6.60 -19.84
N GLU A 155 14.15 7.64 -19.10
CA GLU A 155 15.22 7.55 -18.11
C GLU A 155 14.93 6.55 -17.00
N ALA A 156 13.67 6.51 -16.54
CA ALA A 156 13.25 5.50 -15.57
C ALA A 156 13.29 4.09 -16.16
N ALA A 157 12.89 3.90 -17.42
CA ALA A 157 12.93 2.62 -18.10
C ALA A 157 14.37 2.13 -18.28
N ASP A 158 15.27 3.00 -18.72
CA ASP A 158 16.70 2.70 -18.89
C ASP A 158 17.35 2.30 -17.57
N PHE A 159 17.02 3.02 -16.50
CA PHE A 159 17.46 2.68 -15.15
C PHE A 159 17.02 1.26 -14.73
N TYR A 160 15.74 0.93 -14.93
CA TYR A 160 15.22 -0.38 -14.54
C TYR A 160 15.74 -1.51 -15.45
N ALA A 161 15.89 -1.27 -16.75
CA ALA A 161 16.41 -2.23 -17.71
C ALA A 161 17.89 -2.56 -17.43
N SER A 162 18.73 -1.55 -17.24
CA SER A 162 20.15 -1.72 -16.94
C SER A 162 20.37 -2.51 -15.64
N ARG A 163 19.54 -2.26 -14.64
CA ARG A 163 19.60 -3.02 -13.38
C ARG A 163 19.09 -4.43 -13.52
N GLN A 164 18.04 -4.66 -14.30
CA GLN A 164 17.58 -6.02 -14.57
C GLN A 164 18.66 -6.83 -15.29
N ALA A 165 19.31 -6.25 -16.29
CA ALA A 165 20.43 -6.88 -17.01
C ALA A 165 21.63 -7.19 -16.07
N ALA A 166 21.89 -6.33 -15.09
CA ALA A 166 22.92 -6.59 -14.07
C ALA A 166 22.52 -7.76 -13.15
N VAL A 167 21.25 -7.83 -12.75
CA VAL A 167 20.69 -8.92 -11.92
C VAL A 167 20.78 -10.26 -12.64
N ASP A 168 20.46 -10.28 -13.93
CA ASP A 168 20.44 -11.52 -14.73
C ASP A 168 21.87 -12.10 -14.97
N LYS A 169 22.90 -11.26 -14.80
CA LYS A 169 24.31 -11.66 -14.92
C LYS A 169 24.95 -12.02 -13.57
N GLU A 170 24.32 -11.71 -12.46
CA GLU A 170 24.89 -11.91 -11.13
C GLU A 170 24.82 -13.38 -10.70
N MET A 171 25.95 -13.97 -10.33
CA MET A 171 25.99 -15.27 -9.64
C MET A 171 25.56 -15.11 -8.19
N ILE A 172 24.56 -15.87 -7.76
CA ILE A 172 23.94 -15.77 -6.44
C ILE A 172 24.45 -16.92 -5.57
N GLN A 173 25.22 -16.61 -4.55
CA GLN A 173 25.74 -17.60 -3.62
C GLN A 173 24.90 -17.62 -2.33
N ILE A 174 24.31 -18.79 -2.03
CA ILE A 174 23.54 -19.05 -0.81
C ILE A 174 24.11 -20.29 -0.12
N GLY A 175 24.88 -20.06 0.94
CA GLY A 175 25.70 -21.14 1.55
C GLY A 175 26.70 -21.69 0.56
N GLU A 176 26.68 -23.00 0.33
CA GLU A 176 27.52 -23.69 -0.65
C GLU A 176 26.92 -23.73 -2.07
N MET A 177 25.66 -23.34 -2.22
CA MET A 177 24.98 -23.37 -3.52
C MET A 177 25.19 -22.10 -4.31
N VAL A 178 25.50 -22.25 -5.60
CA VAL A 178 25.67 -21.16 -6.57
C VAL A 178 24.55 -21.24 -7.59
N TYR A 179 23.84 -20.16 -7.78
CA TYR A 179 22.77 -20.01 -8.76
C TYR A 179 23.20 -18.99 -9.83
N THR A 180 22.97 -19.36 -11.08
CA THR A 180 23.14 -18.46 -12.24
C THR A 180 21.81 -17.80 -12.65
N ASP A 181 20.70 -18.20 -12.04
CA ASP A 181 19.34 -17.73 -12.31
C ASP A 181 18.65 -17.33 -11.00
N LEU A 182 18.37 -16.04 -10.86
CA LEU A 182 17.71 -15.50 -9.69
C LEU A 182 16.26 -16.02 -9.53
N GLN A 183 15.54 -16.28 -10.62
CA GLN A 183 14.18 -16.81 -10.54
C GLN A 183 14.19 -18.23 -9.96
N LYS A 184 15.13 -19.07 -10.45
CA LYS A 184 15.33 -20.42 -9.94
C LYS A 184 15.70 -20.41 -8.47
N CYS A 185 16.69 -19.58 -8.09
CA CYS A 185 17.07 -19.38 -6.68
C CYS A 185 15.88 -18.98 -5.81
N CYS A 186 15.11 -17.98 -6.22
CA CYS A 186 13.93 -17.52 -5.47
C CYS A 186 12.88 -18.63 -5.31
N LYS A 187 12.61 -19.41 -6.37
CA LYS A 187 11.66 -20.51 -6.35
C LYS A 187 12.08 -21.60 -5.36
N GLU A 188 13.33 -21.99 -5.36
CA GLU A 188 13.87 -23.02 -4.44
C GLU A 188 13.87 -22.54 -2.98
N GLN A 189 14.14 -21.26 -2.76
CA GLN A 189 14.12 -20.65 -1.42
C GLN A 189 12.71 -20.24 -0.94
N GLY A 190 11.65 -20.49 -1.72
CA GLY A 190 10.28 -20.10 -1.38
C GLY A 190 10.09 -18.57 -1.25
N ILE A 191 10.84 -17.80 -2.04
CA ILE A 191 10.82 -16.34 -2.03
C ILE A 191 10.19 -15.84 -3.34
N LEU A 192 9.35 -14.83 -3.26
CA LEU A 192 8.81 -14.21 -4.49
C LEU A 192 9.92 -13.40 -5.18
N TYR A 193 10.27 -13.79 -6.41
CA TYR A 193 11.24 -13.12 -7.27
C TYR A 193 11.06 -11.60 -7.29
N ARG A 194 9.83 -11.13 -7.48
CA ARG A 194 9.48 -9.72 -7.48
C ARG A 194 9.87 -8.96 -6.19
N TRP A 195 9.80 -9.63 -5.02
CA TRP A 195 10.22 -8.98 -3.78
C TRP A 195 11.72 -8.75 -3.73
N VAL A 196 12.50 -9.71 -4.25
CA VAL A 196 13.94 -9.61 -4.34
C VAL A 196 14.33 -8.48 -5.29
N CYS A 197 13.79 -8.45 -6.50
CA CYS A 197 14.05 -7.39 -7.47
C CYS A 197 13.69 -6.00 -6.90
N ASN A 198 12.51 -5.85 -6.28
CA ASN A 198 12.12 -4.58 -5.69
C ASN A 198 13.05 -4.13 -4.56
N LYS A 199 13.56 -5.07 -3.75
CA LYS A 199 14.51 -4.75 -2.68
C LYS A 199 15.86 -4.32 -3.24
N MET A 200 16.37 -5.02 -4.23
CA MET A 200 17.60 -4.66 -4.93
C MET A 200 17.52 -3.25 -5.50
N LEU A 201 16.43 -2.95 -6.20
CA LEU A 201 16.18 -1.65 -6.83
C LEU A 201 16.05 -0.51 -5.81
N ARG A 202 15.37 -0.77 -4.69
CA ARG A 202 15.13 0.27 -3.67
C ARG A 202 16.33 0.58 -2.80
N GLU A 203 17.11 -0.43 -2.47
CA GLU A 203 18.20 -0.35 -1.51
C GLU A 203 19.58 -0.38 -2.15
N ASN A 204 19.64 -0.51 -3.47
CA ASN A 204 20.88 -0.58 -4.26
C ASN A 204 21.82 -1.70 -3.79
N ILE A 205 21.28 -2.88 -3.52
CA ILE A 205 22.00 -4.05 -3.03
C ILE A 205 22.04 -5.15 -4.09
N THR A 206 22.96 -6.10 -3.93
CA THR A 206 23.13 -7.25 -4.81
C THR A 206 21.97 -8.26 -4.69
N ALA A 207 21.82 -9.14 -5.70
CA ALA A 207 20.85 -10.23 -5.66
C ALA A 207 21.09 -11.17 -4.48
N SER A 208 22.33 -11.50 -4.22
CA SER A 208 22.74 -12.35 -3.08
C SER A 208 22.32 -11.75 -1.74
N GLU A 209 22.54 -10.44 -1.53
CA GLU A 209 22.14 -9.75 -0.30
C GLU A 209 20.63 -9.70 -0.13
N ALA A 210 19.90 -9.40 -1.22
CA ALA A 210 18.45 -9.34 -1.21
C ALA A 210 17.81 -10.71 -0.90
N VAL A 211 18.32 -11.80 -1.50
CA VAL A 211 17.85 -13.16 -1.21
C VAL A 211 18.13 -13.54 0.24
N LYS A 212 19.37 -13.32 0.73
CA LYS A 212 19.77 -13.57 2.13
C LYS A 212 18.88 -12.80 3.12
N TYR A 213 18.49 -11.57 2.80
CA TYR A 213 17.56 -10.80 3.62
C TYR A 213 16.20 -11.51 3.75
N TYR A 214 15.62 -12.00 2.64
CA TYR A 214 14.30 -12.65 2.68
C TYR A 214 14.36 -14.03 3.33
N ILE A 215 15.45 -14.79 3.18
CA ILE A 215 15.70 -16.04 3.90
C ILE A 215 15.63 -15.76 5.40
N ARG A 216 16.45 -14.85 5.91
CA ARG A 216 16.46 -14.47 7.35
C ARG A 216 15.11 -13.97 7.84
N LYS A 217 14.35 -13.25 6.99
CA LYS A 217 13.01 -12.76 7.33
C LYS A 217 12.00 -13.91 7.47
N ASN A 218 12.08 -14.90 6.58
CA ASN A 218 11.24 -16.11 6.63
C ASN A 218 11.56 -16.96 7.86
N GLU A 219 12.84 -17.18 8.16
CA GLU A 219 13.30 -17.89 9.37
C GLU A 219 12.77 -17.23 10.66
N LYS A 220 12.90 -15.89 10.76
CA LYS A 220 12.34 -15.14 11.90
C LYS A 220 10.82 -15.28 12.01
N LYS A 221 10.12 -15.34 10.89
CA LYS A 221 8.65 -15.54 10.86
C LYS A 221 8.28 -16.95 11.32
N GLN A 222 9.01 -17.97 10.85
CA GLN A 222 8.82 -19.36 11.26
C GLN A 222 9.09 -19.56 12.75
N LEU A 223 10.20 -19.00 13.26
CA LEU A 223 10.54 -19.07 14.69
C LEU A 223 9.47 -18.39 15.56
N LYS A 224 8.93 -17.25 15.14
CA LYS A 224 7.81 -16.60 15.84
C LYS A 224 6.54 -17.46 15.83
N ALA A 225 6.24 -18.13 14.71
CA ALA A 225 5.09 -19.02 14.60
C ALA A 225 5.25 -20.25 15.51
N GLN A 226 6.43 -20.88 15.52
CA GLN A 226 6.76 -21.99 16.40
C GLN A 226 6.64 -21.61 17.89
N ARG A 227 7.20 -20.46 18.30
CA ARG A 227 7.06 -19.95 19.67
C ARG A 227 5.60 -19.72 20.06
N LYS A 228 4.79 -19.17 19.12
CA LYS A 228 3.35 -18.97 19.36
C LYS A 228 2.58 -20.30 19.48
N ALA A 229 2.94 -21.31 18.70
CA ALA A 229 2.37 -22.65 18.79
C ALA A 229 2.73 -23.32 20.12
N ALA A 230 4.00 -23.30 20.51
CA ALA A 230 4.47 -23.88 21.80
C ALA A 230 3.81 -23.19 23.01
N LEU A 231 3.57 -21.87 22.96
CA LEU A 231 2.83 -21.17 24.02
C LEU A 231 1.37 -21.61 24.10
N LYS A 232 0.73 -21.86 22.94
CA LYS A 232 -0.65 -22.39 22.91
C LYS A 232 -0.76 -23.80 23.45
N GLU A 233 0.24 -24.63 23.21
CA GLU A 233 0.29 -26.00 23.75
C GLU A 233 0.50 -26.00 25.28
N LYS A 234 1.39 -25.17 25.80
CA LYS A 234 1.59 -24.96 27.23
C LYS A 234 0.34 -24.47 27.96
N GLY A 235 -0.47 -23.62 27.31
CA GLY A 235 -1.76 -23.14 27.84
C GLY A 235 -2.88 -24.21 27.83
N LYS A 236 -2.66 -25.35 27.18
CA LYS A 236 -3.58 -26.49 27.13
C LYS A 236 -3.23 -27.59 28.16
N MET A 237 -2.41 -27.33 29.18
CA MET A 237 -2.19 -28.28 30.25
C MET A 237 -3.53 -28.62 30.91
N PRO A 238 -3.86 -29.93 31.07
CA PRO A 238 -5.07 -30.37 31.75
C PRO A 238 -5.08 -29.78 33.16
N GLU A 239 -6.25 -29.30 33.58
CA GLU A 239 -6.46 -28.95 35.00
C GLU A 239 -5.95 -30.08 35.87
N PRO A 240 -5.21 -29.80 36.98
CA PRO A 240 -4.80 -30.82 37.89
C PRO A 240 -6.07 -31.53 38.42
N GLN A 241 -6.15 -32.83 38.19
CA GLN A 241 -7.24 -33.64 38.74
C GLN A 241 -7.32 -33.35 40.22
N ARG A 242 -8.45 -32.76 40.66
CA ARG A 242 -8.73 -32.64 42.11
C ARG A 242 -8.80 -34.03 42.68
N VAL A 243 -7.75 -34.41 43.41
CA VAL A 243 -7.77 -35.60 44.25
C VAL A 243 -8.80 -35.34 45.34
N VAL A 244 -9.97 -35.93 45.19
CA VAL A 244 -10.95 -35.98 46.27
C VAL A 244 -10.43 -36.93 47.32
N VAL A 245 -9.79 -36.39 48.33
CA VAL A 245 -9.44 -37.16 49.55
C VAL A 245 -10.77 -37.38 50.29
N MET A 246 -11.31 -38.59 50.15
CA MET A 246 -12.42 -39.03 51.01
C MET A 246 -11.87 -39.18 52.43
N ALA A 247 -12.26 -38.28 53.30
CA ALA A 247 -12.01 -38.45 54.73
C ALA A 247 -12.79 -39.69 55.20
N GLN A 248 -12.10 -40.75 55.55
CA GLN A 248 -12.69 -41.87 56.33
C GLN A 248 -12.84 -41.37 57.75
N GLU A 249 -14.09 -41.14 58.14
CA GLU A 249 -14.44 -41.00 59.57
C GLU A 249 -14.23 -42.38 60.26
N TYR A 250 -13.32 -42.39 61.19
CA TYR A 250 -13.25 -43.50 62.19
C TYR A 250 -14.16 -43.14 63.35
N VAL A 251 -15.17 -43.99 63.55
CA VAL A 251 -15.94 -44.12 64.79
C VAL A 251 -15.17 -44.93 65.79
#